data_565599702d0cd33fca556adb069facbe
#
_entry.id   565599702d0cd33fca556adb069facbe
#
_cell.length_a   1.000
_cell.length_b   1.000
_cell.length_c   1.000
_cell.angle_alpha   90.00
_cell.angle_beta   90.00
_cell.angle_gamma   90.00
#
_symmetry.space_group_name_H-M   'P 1'
#
loop_
_entity.id
_entity.type
_entity.pdbx_description
1 polymer ?
#
loop_
_entity_poly.entity_id
_entity_poly.type
_entity_poly.pdbx_seq_one_letter_code
_entity_poly.pdbx_strand_id
1 'polypeptide(L)'
;EWIFTAPPFWVIIIVIAAIAWLAKGWKLAIGSAIGLLLVVSIGQWNNTMQTLALTIVAVIIAILIAVPLGIWAARSQTVSTVVRPILDFLQTMPAFVYLIPAIFLFGVGVVPGMVATVLFAVAPGVRLTELGIRGVDREVVEAGNAFGATPGRILRQIQLPLAMPSIMAGVNQVIMLSLSMSVIASMVGAPGLGKDIIQALSRTAIALGFEAGLAV
;
A
#
# COMPACT_ATOMS: atom_id res chain seq x y z
N GLU A 1 -0.92 2.27 16.08
CA GLU A 1 -1.88 1.28 16.64
C GLU A 1 -2.87 1.95 17.59
N TRP A 2 -2.42 2.69 18.59
CA TRP A 2 -3.28 3.31 19.61
C TRP A 2 -4.47 4.11 19.04
N ILE A 3 -4.30 4.84 17.95
CA ILE A 3 -5.36 5.63 17.30
C ILE A 3 -6.53 4.75 16.82
N PHE A 4 -6.26 3.49 16.42
CA PHE A 4 -7.27 2.57 15.89
C PHE A 4 -7.81 1.59 16.94
N THR A 5 -7.08 1.37 18.04
CA THR A 5 -7.45 0.39 19.07
C THR A 5 -8.02 1.02 20.34
N ALA A 6 -7.69 2.30 20.63
CA ALA A 6 -8.19 2.99 21.81
C ALA A 6 -9.65 3.48 21.69
N PRO A 7 -10.14 3.98 20.53
CA PRO A 7 -11.53 4.41 20.42
C PRO A 7 -12.49 3.21 20.40
N PRO A 8 -13.73 3.38 20.87
CA PRO A 8 -14.79 2.40 20.70
C PRO A 8 -15.02 2.06 19.22
N PHE A 9 -15.33 0.80 18.91
CA PHE A 9 -15.50 0.32 17.53
C PHE A 9 -16.49 1.14 16.70
N TRP A 10 -17.58 1.61 17.31
CA TRP A 10 -18.60 2.41 16.62
C TRP A 10 -18.08 3.77 16.14
N VAL A 11 -17.13 4.40 16.86
CA VAL A 11 -16.49 5.65 16.43
C VAL A 11 -15.70 5.44 15.15
N ILE A 12 -14.91 4.37 15.08
CA ILE A 12 -14.10 4.05 13.91
C ILE A 12 -14.98 3.71 12.71
N ILE A 13 -16.06 2.94 12.94
CA ILE A 13 -17.04 2.62 11.88
C ILE A 13 -17.65 3.90 11.31
N ILE A 14 -18.07 4.84 12.17
CA ILE A 14 -18.64 6.12 11.72
C ILE A 14 -17.61 6.94 10.93
N VAL A 15 -16.36 7.01 11.41
CA VAL A 15 -15.30 7.78 10.73
C VAL A 15 -15.00 7.18 9.36
N ILE A 16 -14.81 5.87 9.27
CA ILE A 16 -14.52 5.20 7.99
C ILE A 16 -15.70 5.32 7.03
N ALA A 17 -16.95 5.13 7.52
CA ALA A 17 -18.15 5.31 6.72
C ALA A 17 -18.31 6.75 6.23
N ALA A 18 -17.99 7.75 7.05
CA ALA A 18 -18.01 9.15 6.65
C ALA A 18 -16.95 9.45 5.57
N ILE A 19 -15.73 8.94 5.71
CA ILE A 19 -14.69 9.06 4.68
C ILE A 19 -15.14 8.39 3.38
N ALA A 20 -15.70 7.19 3.46
CA ALA A 20 -16.21 6.46 2.31
C ALA A 20 -17.37 7.21 1.61
N TRP A 21 -18.23 7.85 2.38
CA TRP A 21 -19.32 8.69 1.86
C TRP A 21 -18.78 9.89 1.08
N LEU A 22 -17.82 10.61 1.65
CA LEU A 22 -17.17 11.74 0.99
C LEU A 22 -16.39 11.32 -0.27
N ALA A 23 -15.81 10.11 -0.30
CA ALA A 23 -15.01 9.63 -1.43
C ALA A 23 -15.85 9.16 -2.62
N LYS A 24 -16.91 8.39 -2.40
CA LYS A 24 -17.67 7.74 -3.50
C LYS A 24 -19.19 7.64 -3.23
N GLY A 25 -19.68 8.32 -2.19
CA GLY A 25 -21.09 8.40 -1.88
C GLY A 25 -21.62 7.31 -0.94
N TRP A 26 -22.94 7.35 -0.71
CA TRP A 26 -23.61 6.58 0.34
C TRP A 26 -23.52 5.05 0.18
N LYS A 27 -23.43 4.55 -1.06
CA LYS A 27 -23.31 3.09 -1.32
C LYS A 27 -22.03 2.49 -0.73
N LEU A 28 -20.91 3.21 -0.90
CA LEU A 28 -19.63 2.78 -0.32
C LEU A 28 -19.65 2.91 1.21
N ALA A 29 -20.26 3.96 1.74
CA ALA A 29 -20.40 4.15 3.19
C ALA A 29 -21.17 3.00 3.85
N ILE A 30 -22.31 2.60 3.27
CA ILE A 30 -23.07 1.46 3.79
C ILE A 30 -22.28 0.16 3.65
N GLY A 31 -21.65 -0.09 2.51
CA GLY A 31 -20.82 -1.29 2.31
C GLY A 31 -19.69 -1.40 3.32
N SER A 32 -18.96 -0.30 3.57
CA SER A 32 -17.89 -0.27 4.57
C SER A 32 -18.40 -0.45 6.00
N ALA A 33 -19.54 0.15 6.34
CA ALA A 33 -20.15 -0.01 7.66
C ALA A 33 -20.60 -1.46 7.90
N ILE A 34 -21.24 -2.09 6.91
CA ILE A 34 -21.65 -3.51 6.99
C ILE A 34 -20.42 -4.42 7.13
N GLY A 35 -19.37 -4.20 6.32
CA GLY A 35 -18.14 -4.99 6.41
C GLY A 35 -17.49 -4.88 7.78
N LEU A 36 -17.36 -3.68 8.33
CA LEU A 36 -16.79 -3.46 9.67
C LEU A 36 -17.66 -4.06 10.79
N LEU A 37 -19.00 -4.01 10.67
CA LEU A 37 -19.91 -4.66 11.61
C LEU A 37 -19.77 -6.18 11.57
N LEU A 38 -19.56 -6.78 10.39
CA LEU A 38 -19.25 -8.21 10.27
C LEU A 38 -17.95 -8.54 11.00
N VAL A 39 -16.88 -7.74 10.84
CA VAL A 39 -15.62 -7.92 11.57
C VAL A 39 -15.82 -7.89 13.09
N VAL A 40 -16.68 -6.98 13.59
CA VAL A 40 -17.04 -6.95 15.02
C VAL A 40 -17.79 -8.22 15.42
N SER A 41 -18.74 -8.68 14.61
CA SER A 41 -19.59 -9.86 14.92
C SER A 41 -18.80 -11.16 15.00
N ILE A 42 -17.72 -11.31 14.20
CA ILE A 42 -16.82 -12.47 14.23
C ILE A 42 -15.68 -12.34 15.27
N GLY A 43 -15.66 -11.25 16.06
CA GLY A 43 -14.69 -11.05 17.14
C GLY A 43 -13.28 -10.66 16.70
N GLN A 44 -13.06 -10.35 15.40
CA GLN A 44 -11.73 -10.05 14.82
C GLN A 44 -11.39 -8.56 14.83
N TRP A 45 -12.13 -7.73 15.55
CA TRP A 45 -11.97 -6.26 15.54
C TRP A 45 -10.54 -5.80 15.85
N ASN A 46 -9.96 -6.27 16.96
CA ASN A 46 -8.62 -5.81 17.38
C ASN A 46 -7.54 -6.20 16.37
N ASN A 47 -7.58 -7.42 15.87
CA ASN A 47 -6.62 -7.92 14.89
C ASN A 47 -6.75 -7.18 13.55
N THR A 48 -7.98 -6.86 13.13
CA THR A 48 -8.26 -6.06 11.93
C THR A 48 -7.72 -4.64 12.08
N MET A 49 -7.94 -3.99 13.23
CA MET A 49 -7.43 -2.64 13.47
C MET A 49 -5.89 -2.60 13.54
N GLN A 50 -5.26 -3.62 14.09
CA GLN A 50 -3.79 -3.76 14.07
C GLN A 50 -3.27 -3.92 12.64
N THR A 51 -3.88 -4.81 11.86
CA THR A 51 -3.51 -5.00 10.44
C THR A 51 -3.70 -3.72 9.65
N LEU A 52 -4.82 -3.02 9.83
CA LEU A 52 -5.11 -1.75 9.18
C LEU A 52 -4.08 -0.69 9.53
N ALA A 53 -3.73 -0.55 10.81
CA ALA A 53 -2.73 0.40 11.28
C ALA A 53 -1.35 0.16 10.66
N LEU A 54 -0.90 -1.10 10.64
CA LEU A 54 0.38 -1.49 10.04
C LEU A 54 0.38 -1.24 8.53
N THR A 55 -0.69 -1.65 7.86
CA THR A 55 -0.83 -1.48 6.41
C THR A 55 -0.83 0.00 6.01
N ILE A 56 -1.58 0.85 6.71
CA ILE A 56 -1.62 2.30 6.43
C ILE A 56 -0.23 2.92 6.58
N VAL A 57 0.50 2.62 7.65
CA VAL A 57 1.85 3.16 7.86
C VAL A 57 2.79 2.68 6.75
N ALA A 58 2.78 1.39 6.42
CA ALA A 58 3.60 0.83 5.35
C ALA A 58 3.27 1.46 3.98
N VAL A 59 1.99 1.63 3.66
CA VAL A 59 1.50 2.27 2.43
C VAL A 59 1.98 3.72 2.33
N ILE A 60 1.83 4.50 3.41
CA ILE A 60 2.28 5.90 3.43
C ILE A 60 3.79 5.97 3.15
N ILE A 61 4.60 5.16 3.85
CA ILE A 61 6.05 5.13 3.63
C ILE A 61 6.37 4.69 2.21
N ALA A 62 5.73 3.64 1.71
CA ALA A 62 5.95 3.14 0.35
C ALA A 62 5.61 4.19 -0.71
N ILE A 63 4.49 4.91 -0.57
CA ILE A 63 4.08 5.98 -1.50
C ILE A 63 5.04 7.16 -1.44
N LEU A 64 5.47 7.58 -0.23
CA LEU A 64 6.44 8.66 -0.03
C LEU A 64 7.80 8.36 -0.68
N ILE A 65 8.15 7.10 -0.84
CA ILE A 65 9.35 6.67 -1.57
C ILE A 65 9.04 6.50 -3.07
N ALA A 66 7.96 5.79 -3.39
CA ALA A 66 7.64 5.36 -4.75
C ALA A 66 7.34 6.53 -5.70
N VAL A 67 6.51 7.48 -5.26
CA VAL A 67 6.10 8.59 -6.14
C VAL A 67 7.27 9.53 -6.45
N PRO A 68 8.07 10.03 -5.48
CA PRO A 68 9.22 10.86 -5.80
C PRO A 68 10.28 10.13 -6.64
N LEU A 69 10.56 8.86 -6.33
CA LEU A 69 11.52 8.06 -7.09
C LEU A 69 11.03 7.80 -8.52
N GLY A 70 9.74 7.53 -8.70
CA GLY A 70 9.11 7.37 -10.02
C GLY A 70 9.15 8.65 -10.85
N ILE A 71 8.91 9.82 -10.23
CA ILE A 71 9.06 11.13 -10.88
C ILE A 71 10.51 11.36 -11.28
N TRP A 72 11.46 11.03 -10.41
CA TRP A 72 12.89 11.18 -10.73
C TRP A 72 13.32 10.25 -11.86
N ALA A 73 12.91 8.99 -11.83
CA ALA A 73 13.15 8.02 -12.91
C ALA A 73 12.53 8.48 -14.24
N ALA A 74 11.32 9.07 -14.21
CA ALA A 74 10.68 9.61 -15.41
C ALA A 74 11.47 10.75 -16.06
N ARG A 75 12.17 11.57 -15.26
CA ARG A 75 12.93 12.73 -15.72
C ARG A 75 14.38 12.43 -16.10
N SER A 76 14.95 11.36 -15.60
CA SER A 76 16.36 11.01 -15.80
C SER A 76 16.50 9.59 -16.32
N GLN A 77 17.01 9.45 -17.54
CA GLN A 77 17.27 8.14 -18.12
C GLN A 77 18.30 7.35 -17.31
N THR A 78 19.31 8.01 -16.76
CA THR A 78 20.31 7.37 -15.91
C THR A 78 19.67 6.77 -14.65
N VAL A 79 18.81 7.53 -13.96
CA VAL A 79 18.10 7.05 -12.79
C VAL A 79 17.20 5.86 -13.14
N SER A 80 16.44 5.97 -14.23
CA SER A 80 15.59 4.89 -14.73
C SER A 80 16.40 3.61 -15.01
N THR A 81 17.54 3.73 -15.67
CA THR A 81 18.40 2.57 -16.01
C THR A 81 18.98 1.89 -14.76
N VAL A 82 19.26 2.64 -13.69
CA VAL A 82 19.77 2.07 -12.43
C VAL A 82 18.63 1.51 -11.58
N VAL A 83 17.51 2.22 -11.49
CA VAL A 83 16.40 1.85 -10.61
C VAL A 83 15.64 0.62 -11.14
N ARG A 84 15.42 0.51 -12.45
CA ARG A 84 14.66 -0.61 -13.03
C ARG A 84 15.21 -1.99 -12.67
N PRO A 85 16.49 -2.31 -12.81
CA PRO A 85 17.02 -3.63 -12.39
C PRO A 85 16.82 -3.91 -10.90
N ILE A 86 16.92 -2.87 -10.06
CA ILE A 86 16.69 -3.01 -8.61
C ILE A 86 15.24 -3.36 -8.35
N LEU A 87 14.30 -2.67 -9.02
CA LEU A 87 12.87 -2.98 -8.90
C LEU A 87 12.52 -4.36 -9.46
N ASP A 88 13.18 -4.78 -10.57
CA ASP A 88 13.03 -6.12 -11.13
C ASP A 88 13.47 -7.19 -10.14
N PHE A 89 14.64 -7.01 -9.55
CA PHE A 89 15.15 -7.89 -8.49
C PHE A 89 14.18 -7.97 -7.32
N LEU A 90 13.69 -6.82 -6.82
CA LEU A 90 12.71 -6.77 -5.75
C LEU A 90 11.40 -7.50 -6.10
N GLN A 91 10.91 -7.48 -7.33
CA GLN A 91 9.66 -8.13 -7.73
C GLN A 91 9.80 -9.62 -8.08
N THR A 92 11.01 -10.08 -8.42
CA THR A 92 11.26 -11.50 -8.72
C THR A 92 11.51 -12.32 -7.47
N MET A 93 11.90 -11.70 -6.37
CA MET A 93 12.13 -12.40 -5.12
C MET A 93 10.81 -12.76 -4.43
N PRO A 94 10.68 -13.99 -3.90
CA PRO A 94 9.54 -14.33 -3.03
C PRO A 94 9.47 -13.41 -1.81
N ALA A 95 8.24 -13.02 -1.43
CA ALA A 95 8.03 -12.08 -0.33
C ALA A 95 8.72 -12.47 0.99
N PHE A 96 8.84 -13.77 1.28
CA PHE A 96 9.54 -14.29 2.47
C PHE A 96 11.02 -13.93 2.52
N VAL A 97 11.68 -13.76 1.37
CA VAL A 97 13.13 -13.50 1.31
C VAL A 97 13.46 -12.15 1.93
N TYR A 98 12.54 -11.17 1.89
CA TYR A 98 12.73 -9.87 2.53
C TYR A 98 12.73 -9.94 4.05
N LEU A 99 12.01 -10.91 4.62
CA LEU A 99 11.91 -11.05 6.07
C LEU A 99 13.23 -11.44 6.70
N ILE A 100 14.05 -12.27 6.02
CA ILE A 100 15.32 -12.77 6.56
C ILE A 100 16.29 -11.64 6.91
N PRO A 101 16.70 -10.76 5.96
CA PRO A 101 17.58 -9.65 6.28
C PRO A 101 16.90 -8.63 7.22
N ALA A 102 15.58 -8.44 7.12
CA ALA A 102 14.86 -7.54 8.00
C ALA A 102 14.90 -8.03 9.46
N ILE A 103 14.72 -9.34 9.70
CA ILE A 103 14.86 -9.93 11.06
C ILE A 103 16.30 -9.81 11.56
N PHE A 104 17.27 -10.07 10.70
CA PHE A 104 18.68 -9.99 11.08
C PHE A 104 19.07 -8.58 11.56
N LEU A 105 18.53 -7.53 10.90
CA LEU A 105 18.84 -6.16 11.21
C LEU A 105 18.01 -5.58 12.40
N PHE A 106 16.74 -5.98 12.50
CA PHE A 106 15.77 -5.32 13.41
C PHE A 106 15.20 -6.28 14.48
N GLY A 107 15.62 -7.55 14.49
CA GLY A 107 15.03 -8.56 15.39
C GLY A 107 13.64 -9.02 14.94
N VAL A 108 12.94 -9.75 15.81
CA VAL A 108 11.57 -10.23 15.58
C VAL A 108 10.58 -9.17 16.04
N GLY A 109 9.53 -8.89 15.25
CA GLY A 109 8.49 -7.95 15.63
C GLY A 109 7.88 -7.16 14.48
N VAL A 110 7.29 -6.01 14.80
CA VAL A 110 6.58 -5.13 13.86
C VAL A 110 7.52 -4.52 12.80
N VAL A 111 8.71 -4.10 13.23
CA VAL A 111 9.64 -3.35 12.37
C VAL A 111 10.11 -4.16 11.15
N PRO A 112 10.63 -5.41 11.29
CA PRO A 112 11.04 -6.19 10.13
C PRO A 112 9.86 -6.48 9.18
N GLY A 113 8.68 -6.76 9.71
CA GLY A 113 7.47 -6.92 8.89
C GLY A 113 7.12 -5.68 8.08
N MET A 114 7.22 -4.50 8.69
CA MET A 114 6.96 -3.23 8.03
C MET A 114 8.00 -2.92 6.95
N VAL A 115 9.28 -3.10 7.25
CA VAL A 115 10.38 -2.87 6.28
C VAL A 115 10.21 -3.79 5.07
N ALA A 116 9.97 -5.08 5.29
CA ALA A 116 9.72 -6.03 4.21
C ALA A 116 8.48 -5.65 3.37
N THR A 117 7.40 -5.20 4.01
CA THR A 117 6.19 -4.73 3.34
C THR A 117 6.47 -3.53 2.44
N VAL A 118 7.20 -2.54 2.94
CA VAL A 118 7.56 -1.35 2.17
C VAL A 118 8.43 -1.72 0.96
N LEU A 119 9.47 -2.53 1.15
CA LEU A 119 10.37 -2.97 0.06
C LEU A 119 9.62 -3.72 -1.03
N PHE A 120 8.69 -4.59 -0.65
CA PHE A 120 7.89 -5.36 -1.58
C PHE A 120 6.89 -4.49 -2.37
N ALA A 121 6.23 -3.56 -1.67
CA ALA A 121 5.16 -2.75 -2.24
C ALA A 121 5.65 -1.53 -3.05
N VAL A 122 6.87 -1.04 -2.81
CA VAL A 122 7.37 0.19 -3.46
C VAL A 122 7.53 0.06 -4.97
N ALA A 123 7.90 -1.12 -5.47
CA ALA A 123 8.29 -1.32 -6.85
C ALA A 123 7.20 -0.98 -7.88
N PRO A 124 5.94 -1.48 -7.79
CA PRO A 124 4.90 -1.11 -8.74
C PRO A 124 4.52 0.38 -8.65
N GLY A 125 4.60 0.99 -7.46
CA GLY A 125 4.38 2.41 -7.29
C GLY A 125 5.36 3.27 -8.09
N VAL A 126 6.66 2.93 -8.02
CA VAL A 126 7.70 3.60 -8.83
C VAL A 126 7.44 3.42 -10.31
N ARG A 127 7.20 2.18 -10.76
CA ARG A 127 7.01 1.85 -12.18
C ARG A 127 5.80 2.53 -12.79
N LEU A 128 4.66 2.48 -12.12
CA LEU A 128 3.44 3.09 -12.64
C LEU A 128 3.50 4.62 -12.60
N THR A 129 4.22 5.20 -11.65
CA THR A 129 4.51 6.64 -11.64
C THR A 129 5.42 7.03 -12.80
N GLU A 130 6.53 6.32 -13.03
CA GLU A 130 7.42 6.55 -14.16
C GLU A 130 6.69 6.38 -15.48
N LEU A 131 5.96 5.28 -15.65
CA LEU A 131 5.22 4.96 -16.86
C LEU A 131 4.16 6.03 -17.17
N GLY A 132 3.40 6.45 -16.15
CA GLY A 132 2.38 7.47 -16.29
C GLY A 132 2.94 8.80 -16.79
N ILE A 133 4.07 9.25 -16.23
CA ILE A 133 4.70 10.52 -16.63
C ILE A 133 5.33 10.42 -18.03
N ARG A 134 6.00 9.31 -18.34
CA ARG A 134 6.59 9.10 -19.67
C ARG A 134 5.55 8.83 -20.76
N GLY A 135 4.38 8.31 -20.36
CA GLY A 135 3.27 8.02 -21.26
C GLY A 135 2.41 9.23 -21.63
N VAL A 136 2.68 10.40 -21.08
CA VAL A 136 1.99 11.64 -21.49
C VAL A 136 2.33 11.95 -22.96
N ASP A 137 1.27 12.28 -23.72
CA ASP A 137 1.38 12.57 -25.14
C ASP A 137 2.46 13.63 -25.44
N ARG A 138 3.34 13.30 -26.36
CA ARG A 138 4.46 14.17 -26.75
C ARG A 138 3.98 15.49 -27.34
N GLU A 139 2.89 15.48 -28.10
CA GLU A 139 2.33 16.70 -28.70
C GLU A 139 1.93 17.71 -27.62
N VAL A 140 1.35 17.24 -26.53
CA VAL A 140 0.96 18.12 -25.41
C VAL A 140 2.20 18.68 -24.69
N VAL A 141 3.23 17.88 -24.54
CA VAL A 141 4.52 18.32 -23.94
C VAL A 141 5.24 19.32 -24.85
N GLU A 142 5.26 19.05 -26.15
CA GLU A 142 5.87 19.94 -27.16
C GLU A 142 5.13 21.27 -27.25
N ALA A 143 3.80 21.27 -27.21
CA ALA A 143 3.01 22.48 -27.12
C ALA A 143 3.38 23.31 -25.89
N GLY A 144 3.53 22.68 -24.71
CA GLY A 144 3.99 23.35 -23.50
C GLY A 144 5.37 24.00 -23.67
N ASN A 145 6.30 23.33 -24.35
CA ASN A 145 7.64 23.88 -24.68
C ASN A 145 7.55 25.05 -25.64
N ALA A 146 6.70 24.95 -26.67
CA ALA A 146 6.51 26.01 -27.66
C ALA A 146 5.98 27.32 -27.03
N PHE A 147 5.17 27.22 -25.98
CA PHE A 147 4.72 28.35 -25.16
C PHE A 147 5.76 28.84 -24.13
N GLY A 148 6.99 28.32 -24.17
CA GLY A 148 8.08 28.76 -23.30
C GLY A 148 7.99 28.29 -21.86
N ALA A 149 7.22 27.21 -21.59
CA ALA A 149 7.13 26.66 -20.24
C ALA A 149 8.44 25.99 -19.82
N THR A 150 8.88 26.24 -18.59
CA THR A 150 10.07 25.58 -18.03
C THR A 150 9.79 24.08 -17.78
N PRO A 151 10.83 23.22 -17.79
CA PRO A 151 10.66 21.76 -17.55
C PRO A 151 9.92 21.44 -16.24
N GLY A 152 10.13 22.26 -15.19
CA GLY A 152 9.41 22.11 -13.92
C GLY A 152 7.93 22.47 -14.00
N ARG A 153 7.57 23.46 -14.84
CA ARG A 153 6.19 23.85 -15.09
C ARG A 153 5.47 22.80 -15.94
N ILE A 154 6.13 22.26 -16.96
CA ILE A 154 5.60 21.15 -17.78
C ILE A 154 5.31 19.94 -16.90
N LEU A 155 6.24 19.54 -16.02
CA LEU A 155 6.02 18.45 -15.11
C LEU A 155 4.78 18.67 -14.22
N ARG A 156 4.70 19.85 -13.57
CA ARG A 156 3.65 20.10 -12.56
C ARG A 156 2.27 20.39 -13.16
N GLN A 157 2.24 21.09 -14.29
CA GLN A 157 0.97 21.58 -14.86
C GLN A 157 0.44 20.71 -16.00
N ILE A 158 1.29 19.89 -16.63
CA ILE A 158 0.90 19.04 -17.75
C ILE A 158 1.09 17.57 -17.39
N GLN A 159 2.32 17.14 -17.13
CA GLN A 159 2.62 15.72 -17.01
C GLN A 159 2.01 15.07 -15.74
N LEU A 160 2.14 15.68 -14.56
CA LEU A 160 1.58 15.12 -13.34
C LEU A 160 0.06 15.01 -13.37
N PRO A 161 -0.70 16.03 -13.78
CA PRO A 161 -2.16 15.92 -13.89
C PRO A 161 -2.60 14.83 -14.88
N LEU A 162 -1.96 14.75 -16.05
CA LEU A 162 -2.28 13.73 -17.05
C LEU A 162 -1.82 12.33 -16.66
N ALA A 163 -0.75 12.21 -15.88
CA ALA A 163 -0.24 10.95 -15.35
C ALA A 163 -1.02 10.47 -14.10
N MET A 164 -1.88 11.31 -13.50
CA MET A 164 -2.57 11.01 -12.25
C MET A 164 -3.32 9.66 -12.27
N PRO A 165 -4.04 9.26 -13.32
CA PRO A 165 -4.69 7.95 -13.36
C PRO A 165 -3.70 6.79 -13.20
N SER A 166 -2.53 6.85 -13.87
CA SER A 166 -1.48 5.82 -13.75
C SER A 166 -0.81 5.86 -12.37
N ILE A 167 -0.56 7.04 -11.82
CA ILE A 167 -0.02 7.20 -10.47
C ILE A 167 -0.98 6.59 -9.44
N MET A 168 -2.28 6.87 -9.56
CA MET A 168 -3.29 6.30 -8.66
C MET A 168 -3.45 4.79 -8.83
N ALA A 169 -3.26 4.25 -10.04
CA ALA A 169 -3.15 2.81 -10.24
C ALA A 169 -1.95 2.23 -9.49
N GLY A 170 -0.81 2.94 -9.50
CA GLY A 170 0.38 2.59 -8.70
C GLY A 170 0.10 2.60 -7.20
N VAL A 171 -0.54 3.65 -6.71
CA VAL A 171 -0.97 3.74 -5.29
C VAL A 171 -1.88 2.57 -4.91
N ASN A 172 -2.85 2.23 -5.76
CA ASN A 172 -3.74 1.11 -5.53
C ASN A 172 -2.97 -0.23 -5.44
N GLN A 173 -2.00 -0.46 -6.32
CA GLN A 173 -1.12 -1.63 -6.25
C GLN A 173 -0.30 -1.68 -4.96
N VAL A 174 0.25 -0.53 -4.52
CA VAL A 174 0.97 -0.43 -3.25
C VAL A 174 0.07 -0.84 -2.08
N ILE A 175 -1.18 -0.38 -2.06
CA ILE A 175 -2.15 -0.73 -1.00
C ILE A 175 -2.43 -2.23 -1.00
N MET A 176 -2.75 -2.82 -2.16
CA MET A 176 -3.06 -4.24 -2.28
C MET A 176 -1.89 -5.14 -1.85
N LEU A 177 -0.67 -4.81 -2.30
CA LEU A 177 0.52 -5.56 -1.94
C LEU A 177 0.89 -5.40 -0.46
N SER A 178 0.72 -4.21 0.10
CA SER A 178 0.96 -3.97 1.53
C SER A 178 -0.01 -4.77 2.40
N LEU A 179 -1.28 -4.86 2.01
CA LEU A 179 -2.27 -5.67 2.72
C LEU A 179 -1.91 -7.17 2.65
N SER A 180 -1.59 -7.67 1.45
CA SER A 180 -1.15 -9.06 1.28
C SER A 180 0.10 -9.37 2.10
N MET A 181 1.06 -8.45 2.15
CA MET A 181 2.30 -8.63 2.89
C MET A 181 2.10 -8.57 4.41
N SER A 182 1.06 -7.90 4.91
CA SER A 182 0.75 -7.82 6.34
C SER A 182 0.50 -9.20 6.96
N VAL A 183 -0.09 -10.12 6.20
CA VAL A 183 -0.29 -11.52 6.61
C VAL A 183 1.06 -12.23 6.75
N ILE A 184 1.96 -12.05 5.77
CA ILE A 184 3.30 -12.64 5.78
C ILE A 184 4.16 -12.04 6.90
N ALA A 185 4.06 -10.74 7.15
CA ALA A 185 4.75 -10.05 8.23
C ALA A 185 4.43 -10.63 9.62
N SER A 186 3.28 -11.24 9.79
CA SER A 186 2.91 -11.90 11.05
C SER A 186 3.75 -13.13 11.36
N MET A 187 4.38 -13.75 10.36
CA MET A 187 5.33 -14.86 10.57
C MET A 187 6.57 -14.41 11.36
N VAL A 188 6.87 -13.13 11.35
CA VAL A 188 8.02 -12.53 12.06
C VAL A 188 7.59 -11.75 13.30
N GLY A 189 6.37 -12.00 13.79
CA GLY A 189 5.88 -11.41 15.03
C GLY A 189 5.14 -10.08 14.89
N ALA A 190 4.76 -9.67 13.69
CA ALA A 190 3.84 -8.55 13.51
C ALA A 190 2.43 -8.96 14.01
N PRO A 191 1.75 -8.11 14.79
CA PRO A 191 0.39 -8.39 15.26
C PRO A 191 -0.63 -8.21 14.13
N GLY A 192 -1.84 -8.72 14.34
CA GLY A 192 -2.99 -8.59 13.44
C GLY A 192 -3.51 -9.92 12.91
N LEU A 193 -4.39 -9.84 11.90
CA LEU A 193 -5.10 -10.99 11.31
C LEU A 193 -4.18 -12.08 10.77
N GLY A 194 -3.01 -11.72 10.27
CA GLY A 194 -2.06 -12.69 9.75
C GLY A 194 -1.58 -13.69 10.80
N LYS A 195 -1.49 -13.29 12.08
CA LYS A 195 -1.18 -14.19 13.18
C LYS A 195 -2.23 -15.29 13.33
N ASP A 196 -3.51 -14.92 13.26
CA ASP A 196 -4.61 -15.88 13.37
C ASP A 196 -4.68 -16.82 12.16
N ILE A 197 -4.40 -16.29 10.96
CA ILE A 197 -4.32 -17.11 9.73
C ILE A 197 -3.20 -18.16 9.85
N ILE A 198 -2.01 -17.76 10.30
CA ILE A 198 -0.87 -18.69 10.47
C ILE A 198 -1.17 -19.71 11.57
N GLN A 199 -1.79 -19.28 12.67
CA GLN A 199 -2.19 -20.17 13.76
C GLN A 199 -3.25 -21.16 13.31
N ALA A 200 -4.22 -20.71 12.52
CA ALA A 200 -5.26 -21.57 11.94
C ALA A 200 -4.66 -22.63 11.00
N LEU A 201 -3.71 -22.24 10.15
CA LEU A 201 -3.00 -23.17 9.27
C LEU A 201 -2.18 -24.21 10.08
N SER A 202 -1.46 -23.75 11.11
CA SER A 202 -0.60 -24.61 11.93
C SER A 202 -1.39 -25.61 12.79
N ARG A 203 -2.60 -25.25 13.21
CA ARG A 203 -3.46 -26.07 14.08
C ARG A 203 -4.62 -26.74 13.35
N THR A 204 -4.72 -26.58 12.04
CA THR A 204 -5.85 -27.05 11.21
C THR A 204 -7.20 -26.53 11.74
N ALA A 205 -7.20 -25.31 12.32
CA ALA A 205 -8.38 -24.70 12.91
C ALA A 205 -9.18 -23.95 11.82
N ILE A 206 -10.02 -24.68 11.08
CA ILE A 206 -10.75 -24.18 9.90
C ILE A 206 -11.63 -22.97 10.26
N ALA A 207 -12.32 -23.00 11.40
CA ALA A 207 -13.19 -21.90 11.84
C ALA A 207 -12.40 -20.59 12.01
N LEU A 208 -11.29 -20.63 12.75
CA LEU A 208 -10.42 -19.46 12.96
C LEU A 208 -9.83 -18.93 11.64
N GLY A 209 -9.44 -19.86 10.75
CA GLY A 209 -8.91 -19.49 9.44
C GLY A 209 -9.96 -18.80 8.55
N PHE A 210 -11.20 -19.25 8.62
CA PHE A 210 -12.31 -18.64 7.89
C PHE A 210 -12.66 -17.25 8.46
N GLU A 211 -12.75 -17.11 9.78
CA GLU A 211 -13.00 -15.81 10.44
C GLU A 211 -11.92 -14.79 10.11
N ALA A 212 -10.64 -15.16 10.28
CA ALA A 212 -9.52 -14.27 9.98
C ALA A 212 -9.41 -13.94 8.48
N GLY A 213 -9.64 -14.94 7.61
CA GLY A 213 -9.63 -14.74 6.17
C GLY A 213 -10.78 -13.87 5.65
N LEU A 214 -11.94 -13.90 6.28
CA LEU A 214 -13.08 -13.04 5.96
C LEU A 214 -12.85 -11.59 6.42
N ALA A 215 -12.07 -11.40 7.49
CA ALA A 215 -11.77 -10.08 8.06
C ALA A 215 -10.65 -9.34 7.32
N VAL A 216 -9.82 -10.03 6.52
CA VAL A 216 -8.78 -9.43 5.65
C VAL A 216 -9.41 -8.82 4.40
#